data_f1bd6eaa87833e8c8318eda02eb1753c
#
_entry.id   f1bd6eaa87833e8c8318eda02eb1753c
#
_cell.length_a   1.000
_cell.length_b   1.000
_cell.length_c   1.000
_cell.angle_alpha   90.00
_cell.angle_beta   90.00
_cell.angle_gamma   90.00
#
_symmetry.space_group_name_H-M   'P 1'
#
loop_
_entity.id
_entity.type
_entity.pdbx_description
1 polymer ?
#
loop_
_entity_poly.entity_id
_entity_poly.type
_entity_poly.pdbx_seq_one_letter_code
_entity_poly.pdbx_strand_id
1 'polypeptide(L)'
;MFFAGLKHLTKSAYVTEKGKTLKSASAKAAYHYLTRTGQFSRHKSDEVIEFVEHGNLPKWAQADPAQFWKAADTYEREKGRVATTLAIALPNHISAEQRIELAQALIQELCHSHQFPYAAAIHRHPGALSDIDQPHLHIMYSERGLDGIQRSAEQFFKQWNRKAPERGGTRKLTADVLGYGRDHVNVFREIV
;
A
#
# COMPACT_ATOMS: atom_id res chain seq x y z
N MET A 1 -12.03 -17.56 9.38
CA MET A 1 -12.43 -16.16 9.09
C MET A 1 -11.14 -15.38 8.90
N PHE A 2 -10.87 -14.92 7.70
CA PHE A 2 -9.67 -14.12 7.42
C PHE A 2 -9.91 -12.67 7.88
N PHE A 3 -8.95 -12.12 8.61
CA PHE A 3 -9.00 -10.72 9.01
C PHE A 3 -8.33 -9.88 7.92
N ALA A 4 -9.05 -8.93 7.38
CA ALA A 4 -8.49 -7.92 6.48
C ALA A 4 -8.75 -6.53 7.06
N GLY A 5 -7.68 -5.77 7.32
CA GLY A 5 -7.74 -4.40 7.82
C GLY A 5 -7.23 -3.41 6.79
N LEU A 6 -8.04 -2.43 6.41
CA LEU A 6 -7.69 -1.39 5.45
C LEU A 6 -7.54 -0.05 6.14
N LYS A 7 -6.46 0.69 5.84
CA LYS A 7 -6.20 2.05 6.35
C LYS A 7 -5.70 2.95 5.22
N HIS A 8 -6.12 4.21 5.26
CA HIS A 8 -5.60 5.25 4.40
C HIS A 8 -4.59 6.11 5.15
N LEU A 9 -3.43 6.34 4.55
CA LEU A 9 -2.41 7.27 5.03
C LEU A 9 -2.64 8.62 4.35
N THR A 10 -2.79 9.68 5.14
CA THR A 10 -3.02 11.05 4.65
C THR A 10 -1.82 11.93 4.93
N LYS A 11 -1.49 12.84 4.00
CA LYS A 11 -0.34 13.73 4.10
C LYS A 11 -0.43 14.61 5.35
N SER A 12 -1.56 15.26 5.55
CA SER A 12 -1.81 16.14 6.69
C SER A 12 -2.95 15.64 7.56
N ALA A 13 -2.87 15.96 8.85
CA ALA A 13 -3.98 15.71 9.76
C ALA A 13 -5.16 16.64 9.40
N TYR A 14 -6.37 16.11 9.42
CA TYR A 14 -7.59 16.89 9.25
C TYR A 14 -8.79 16.23 9.92
N VAL A 15 -9.81 17.02 10.20
CA VAL A 15 -11.09 16.52 10.71
C VAL A 15 -12.04 16.34 9.52
N THR A 16 -12.63 15.15 9.40
CA THR A 16 -13.63 14.85 8.37
C THR A 16 -14.95 15.57 8.69
N GLU A 17 -15.83 15.71 7.69
CA GLU A 17 -17.19 16.26 7.89
C GLU A 17 -18.00 15.52 8.97
N LYS A 18 -17.67 14.24 9.20
CA LYS A 18 -18.28 13.41 10.27
C LYS A 18 -17.57 13.53 11.63
N GLY A 19 -16.68 14.52 11.81
CA GLY A 19 -15.98 14.78 13.06
C GLY A 19 -14.82 13.82 13.39
N LYS A 20 -14.46 12.88 12.50
CA LYS A 20 -13.32 11.97 12.72
C LYS A 20 -12.00 12.68 12.42
N THR A 21 -11.10 12.73 13.40
CA THR A 21 -9.73 13.22 13.20
C THR A 21 -8.88 12.16 12.53
N LEU A 22 -8.31 12.49 11.37
CA LEU A 22 -7.27 11.70 10.69
C LEU A 22 -5.91 12.33 10.98
N LYS A 23 -4.97 11.52 11.45
CA LYS A 23 -3.60 11.97 11.75
C LYS A 23 -2.77 11.97 10.47
N SER A 24 -1.78 12.88 10.40
CA SER A 24 -0.77 12.84 9.34
C SER A 24 0.06 11.56 9.42
N ALA A 25 0.46 11.05 8.27
CA ALA A 25 1.31 9.88 8.16
C ALA A 25 2.30 10.05 6.99
N SER A 26 3.52 9.54 7.17
CA SER A 26 4.52 9.50 6.11
C SER A 26 4.47 8.15 5.39
N ALA A 27 4.26 8.18 4.07
CA ALA A 27 4.31 7.00 3.22
C ALA A 27 5.72 6.40 3.20
N LYS A 28 6.77 7.24 3.16
CA LYS A 28 8.16 6.77 3.24
C LYS A 28 8.45 6.06 4.56
N ALA A 29 7.99 6.59 5.70
CA ALA A 29 8.18 5.93 6.99
C ALA A 29 7.41 4.60 7.04
N ALA A 30 6.18 4.55 6.52
CA ALA A 30 5.38 3.33 6.44
C ALA A 30 6.06 2.27 5.55
N TYR A 31 6.65 2.66 4.41
CA TYR A 31 7.43 1.77 3.57
C TYR A 31 8.62 1.16 4.31
N HIS A 32 9.43 1.99 4.98
CA HIS A 32 10.57 1.49 5.76
C HIS A 32 10.13 0.60 6.93
N TYR A 33 9.01 0.90 7.57
CA TYR A 33 8.42 0.05 8.59
C TYR A 33 7.99 -1.30 8.01
N LEU A 34 7.31 -1.30 6.87
CA LEU A 34 6.83 -2.49 6.17
C LEU A 34 8.00 -3.41 5.77
N THR A 35 9.04 -2.84 5.17
CA THR A 35 10.19 -3.60 4.64
C THR A 35 11.30 -3.83 5.68
N ARG A 36 11.14 -3.34 6.91
CA ARG A 36 12.17 -3.38 7.97
C ARG A 36 13.51 -2.81 7.50
N THR A 37 13.48 -1.67 6.83
CA THR A 37 14.64 -0.97 6.31
C THR A 37 14.86 0.38 7.02
N GLY A 38 15.99 1.04 6.77
CA GLY A 38 16.31 2.34 7.35
C GLY A 38 16.27 2.31 8.89
N GLN A 39 15.57 3.28 9.49
CA GLN A 39 15.45 3.39 10.95
C GLN A 39 14.70 2.23 11.62
N PHE A 40 14.00 1.40 10.84
CA PHE A 40 13.22 0.26 11.35
C PHE A 40 13.93 -1.08 11.16
N SER A 41 15.18 -1.11 10.71
CA SER A 41 15.94 -2.34 10.45
C SER A 41 16.15 -3.23 11.68
N ARG A 42 16.07 -2.67 12.90
CA ARG A 42 16.17 -3.39 14.18
C ARG A 42 14.86 -3.43 14.94
N HIS A 43 13.76 -3.01 14.32
CA HIS A 43 12.45 -2.97 14.98
C HIS A 43 11.83 -4.37 15.01
N LYS A 44 11.30 -4.77 16.18
CA LYS A 44 10.69 -6.09 16.40
C LYS A 44 11.64 -7.24 16.00
N SER A 45 12.70 -7.42 16.75
CA SER A 45 13.74 -8.43 16.51
C SER A 45 13.24 -9.88 16.56
N ASP A 46 12.07 -10.12 17.13
CA ASP A 46 11.36 -11.39 17.22
C ASP A 46 10.42 -11.67 16.02
N GLU A 47 10.26 -10.71 15.11
CA GLU A 47 9.46 -10.84 13.90
C GLU A 47 10.32 -11.31 12.73
N VAL A 48 9.86 -12.34 12.02
CA VAL A 48 10.50 -12.85 10.81
C VAL A 48 9.80 -12.24 9.59
N ILE A 49 10.60 -11.74 8.63
CA ILE A 49 10.10 -11.35 7.32
C ILE A 49 10.31 -12.52 6.37
N GLU A 50 9.22 -13.13 5.91
CA GLU A 50 9.27 -14.27 4.98
C GLU A 50 9.35 -13.83 3.52
N PHE A 51 8.85 -12.62 3.21
CA PHE A 51 8.71 -12.13 1.84
C PHE A 51 8.72 -10.61 1.80
N VAL A 52 9.36 -10.02 0.80
CA VAL A 52 9.24 -8.60 0.45
C VAL A 52 9.20 -8.47 -1.06
N GLU A 53 8.23 -7.72 -1.56
CA GLU A 53 8.10 -7.41 -2.97
C GLU A 53 7.64 -5.96 -3.17
N HIS A 54 8.01 -5.38 -4.29
CA HIS A 54 7.49 -4.09 -4.74
C HIS A 54 7.39 -4.07 -6.26
N GLY A 55 6.47 -3.30 -6.79
CA GLY A 55 6.25 -3.27 -8.23
C GLY A 55 5.44 -2.08 -8.72
N ASN A 56 5.21 -2.05 -10.02
CA ASN A 56 4.49 -1.00 -10.74
C ASN A 56 5.07 0.41 -10.45
N LEU A 57 6.40 0.49 -10.28
CA LEU A 57 7.07 1.75 -10.00
C LEU A 57 7.40 2.51 -11.29
N PRO A 58 7.20 3.84 -11.31
CA PRO A 58 7.67 4.65 -12.42
C PRO A 58 9.20 4.58 -12.52
N LYS A 59 9.76 4.78 -13.73
CA LYS A 59 11.20 4.59 -14.00
C LYS A 59 12.13 5.27 -12.99
N TRP A 60 11.77 6.48 -12.53
CA TRP A 60 12.58 7.26 -11.59
C TRP A 60 12.63 6.67 -10.16
N ALA A 61 11.77 5.69 -9.85
CA ALA A 61 11.72 5.03 -8.54
C ALA A 61 12.08 3.54 -8.57
N GLN A 62 12.37 2.96 -9.74
CA GLN A 62 12.65 1.52 -9.86
C GLN A 62 13.93 1.10 -9.15
N ALA A 63 14.98 1.93 -9.17
CA ALA A 63 16.25 1.64 -8.50
C ALA A 63 16.18 1.81 -6.97
N ASP A 64 15.31 2.66 -6.48
CA ASP A 64 15.07 2.90 -5.06
C ASP A 64 13.58 3.15 -4.81
N PRO A 65 12.81 2.13 -4.44
CA PRO A 65 11.37 2.24 -4.17
C PRO A 65 11.01 3.27 -3.10
N ALA A 66 11.90 3.54 -2.14
CA ALA A 66 11.68 4.57 -1.13
C ALA A 66 11.52 5.98 -1.72
N GLN A 67 12.08 6.24 -2.91
CA GLN A 67 11.91 7.52 -3.61
C GLN A 67 10.48 7.74 -4.05
N PHE A 68 9.73 6.68 -4.44
CA PHE A 68 8.32 6.80 -4.77
C PHE A 68 7.52 7.31 -3.57
N TRP A 69 7.72 6.71 -2.41
CA TRP A 69 7.00 7.05 -1.20
C TRP A 69 7.40 8.42 -0.64
N LYS A 70 8.68 8.79 -0.78
CA LYS A 70 9.14 10.15 -0.48
C LYS A 70 8.48 11.18 -1.40
N ALA A 71 8.34 10.89 -2.69
CA ALA A 71 7.67 11.76 -3.64
C ALA A 71 6.17 11.89 -3.31
N ALA A 72 5.50 10.82 -2.88
CA ALA A 72 4.12 10.88 -2.40
C ALA A 72 3.97 11.84 -1.21
N ASP A 73 4.85 11.73 -0.21
CA ASP A 73 4.86 12.64 0.94
C ASP A 73 5.12 14.11 0.53
N THR A 74 5.97 14.33 -0.47
CA THR A 74 6.35 15.67 -0.91
C THR A 74 5.28 16.33 -1.78
N TYR A 75 4.82 15.61 -2.80
CA TYR A 75 4.08 16.22 -3.91
C TYR A 75 2.57 15.95 -3.90
N GLU A 76 2.08 14.96 -3.10
CA GLU A 76 0.63 14.80 -2.99
C GLU A 76 0.02 16.05 -2.36
N ARG A 77 -1.23 16.37 -2.76
CA ARG A 77 -1.96 17.51 -2.20
C ARG A 77 -2.14 17.39 -0.68
N GLU A 78 -2.30 18.51 0.00
CA GLU A 78 -2.29 18.65 1.46
C GLU A 78 -3.19 17.62 2.18
N LYS A 79 -4.45 17.50 1.79
CA LYS A 79 -5.40 16.52 2.36
C LYS A 79 -5.46 15.23 1.55
N GLY A 80 -4.43 14.96 0.72
CA GLY A 80 -4.37 13.78 -0.13
C GLY A 80 -3.99 12.51 0.61
N ARG A 81 -4.52 11.38 0.14
CA ARG A 81 -4.01 10.07 0.55
C ARG A 81 -2.67 9.83 -0.13
N VAL A 82 -1.64 9.58 0.66
CA VAL A 82 -0.28 9.27 0.17
C VAL A 82 -0.09 7.78 -0.10
N ALA A 83 -0.85 6.95 0.62
CA ALA A 83 -0.92 5.50 0.40
C ALA A 83 -2.19 4.91 1.02
N THR A 84 -2.53 3.71 0.60
CA THR A 84 -3.48 2.82 1.25
C THR A 84 -2.74 1.58 1.71
N THR A 85 -3.02 1.11 2.93
CA THR A 85 -2.43 -0.10 3.50
C THR A 85 -3.49 -1.13 3.78
N LEU A 86 -3.18 -2.38 3.48
CA LEU A 86 -4.00 -3.54 3.74
C LEU A 86 -3.20 -4.54 4.56
N ALA A 87 -3.80 -5.10 5.60
CA ALA A 87 -3.23 -6.19 6.40
C ALA A 87 -4.17 -7.39 6.32
N ILE A 88 -3.65 -8.54 5.88
CA ILE A 88 -4.39 -9.77 5.65
C ILE A 88 -3.75 -10.88 6.48
N ALA A 89 -4.50 -11.53 7.36
CA ALA A 89 -4.03 -12.71 8.06
C ALA A 89 -3.93 -13.88 7.07
N LEU A 90 -2.77 -14.52 7.03
CA LEU A 90 -2.54 -15.71 6.20
C LEU A 90 -2.72 -17.01 7.02
N PRO A 91 -3.06 -18.12 6.36
CA PRO A 91 -3.13 -19.41 7.06
C PRO A 91 -1.75 -19.80 7.64
N ASN A 92 -1.74 -20.23 8.89
CA ASN A 92 -0.52 -20.64 9.58
C ASN A 92 -0.14 -22.12 9.31
N HIS A 93 -1.09 -22.92 8.80
CA HIS A 93 -0.93 -24.36 8.55
C HIS A 93 -0.36 -24.69 7.17
N ILE A 94 -0.17 -23.68 6.30
CA ILE A 94 0.47 -23.85 4.99
C ILE A 94 1.96 -23.47 5.05
N SER A 95 2.75 -23.93 4.08
CA SER A 95 4.18 -23.64 4.03
C SER A 95 4.47 -22.17 3.72
N ALA A 96 5.71 -21.72 3.93
CA ALA A 96 6.13 -20.37 3.58
C ALA A 96 6.00 -20.12 2.07
N GLU A 97 6.35 -21.10 1.24
CA GLU A 97 6.22 -21.04 -0.23
C GLU A 97 4.76 -20.84 -0.65
N GLN A 98 3.85 -21.61 -0.06
CA GLN A 98 2.41 -21.48 -0.32
C GLN A 98 1.85 -20.13 0.13
N ARG A 99 2.36 -19.56 1.24
CA ARG A 99 2.00 -18.20 1.66
C ARG A 99 2.49 -17.15 0.67
N ILE A 100 3.69 -17.33 0.11
CA ILE A 100 4.24 -16.43 -0.92
C ILE A 100 3.40 -16.49 -2.19
N GLU A 101 3.05 -17.68 -2.67
CA GLU A 101 2.18 -17.87 -3.83
C GLU A 101 0.81 -17.19 -3.63
N LEU A 102 0.21 -17.38 -2.46
CA LEU A 102 -1.05 -16.71 -2.11
C LEU A 102 -0.89 -15.18 -2.07
N ALA A 103 0.19 -14.68 -1.47
CA ALA A 103 0.48 -13.24 -1.45
C ALA A 103 0.64 -12.66 -2.85
N GLN A 104 1.35 -13.35 -3.74
CA GLN A 104 1.52 -12.92 -5.13
C GLN A 104 0.20 -12.93 -5.91
N ALA A 105 -0.67 -13.91 -5.70
CA ALA A 105 -2.00 -13.92 -6.29
C ALA A 105 -2.85 -12.73 -5.83
N LEU A 106 -2.82 -12.38 -4.54
CA LEU A 106 -3.51 -11.22 -4.00
C LEU A 106 -2.93 -9.90 -4.53
N ILE A 107 -1.61 -9.79 -4.65
CA ILE A 107 -0.93 -8.63 -5.23
C ILE A 107 -1.31 -8.47 -6.70
N GLN A 108 -1.36 -9.58 -7.44
CA GLN A 108 -1.79 -9.58 -8.85
C GLN A 108 -3.19 -8.98 -8.98
N GLU A 109 -4.14 -9.42 -8.18
CA GLU A 109 -5.52 -8.95 -8.22
C GLU A 109 -5.65 -7.49 -7.77
N LEU A 110 -5.03 -7.12 -6.64
CA LEU A 110 -5.21 -5.82 -6.02
C LEU A 110 -4.37 -4.70 -6.65
N CYS A 111 -3.16 -5.02 -7.10
CA CYS A 111 -2.21 -4.01 -7.54
C CYS A 111 -1.90 -4.06 -9.04
N HIS A 112 -1.68 -5.25 -9.61
CA HIS A 112 -1.33 -5.33 -11.03
C HIS A 112 -2.50 -5.05 -11.95
N SER A 113 -3.71 -5.45 -11.61
CA SER A 113 -4.94 -5.17 -12.39
C SER A 113 -5.15 -3.66 -12.63
N HIS A 114 -4.71 -2.82 -11.69
CA HIS A 114 -4.84 -1.37 -11.76
C HIS A 114 -3.51 -0.64 -11.96
N GLN A 115 -2.42 -1.38 -12.14
CA GLN A 115 -1.05 -0.83 -12.25
C GLN A 115 -0.68 0.09 -11.07
N PHE A 116 -1.15 -0.23 -9.86
CA PHE A 116 -0.82 0.52 -8.66
C PHE A 116 0.64 0.29 -8.23
N PRO A 117 1.43 1.35 -8.04
CA PRO A 117 2.69 1.26 -7.32
C PRO A 117 2.48 0.69 -5.92
N TYR A 118 3.22 -0.35 -5.57
CA TYR A 118 3.04 -1.05 -4.30
C TYR A 118 4.35 -1.50 -3.66
N ALA A 119 4.26 -1.79 -2.37
CA ALA A 119 5.19 -2.61 -1.61
C ALA A 119 4.39 -3.60 -0.76
N ALA A 120 4.88 -4.82 -0.64
CA ALA A 120 4.24 -5.87 0.13
C ALA A 120 5.29 -6.64 0.93
N ALA A 121 4.89 -7.15 2.10
CA ALA A 121 5.73 -8.02 2.92
C ALA A 121 4.88 -9.02 3.70
N ILE A 122 5.39 -10.24 3.89
CA ILE A 122 4.84 -11.19 4.85
C ILE A 122 5.65 -11.08 6.13
N HIS A 123 4.97 -10.70 7.19
CA HIS A 123 5.51 -10.68 8.55
C HIS A 123 4.95 -11.85 9.34
N ARG A 124 5.81 -12.56 10.03
CA ARG A 124 5.46 -13.67 10.92
C ARG A 124 5.98 -13.39 12.32
N HIS A 125 5.13 -13.42 13.29
CA HIS A 125 5.49 -13.23 14.70
C HIS A 125 4.74 -14.23 15.57
N PRO A 126 5.29 -14.62 16.74
CA PRO A 126 4.60 -15.46 17.71
C PRO A 126 3.26 -14.85 18.12
N GLY A 127 2.23 -15.66 18.24
CA GLY A 127 0.91 -15.21 18.69
C GLY A 127 0.94 -14.76 20.15
N ALA A 128 0.26 -13.65 20.46
CA ALA A 128 0.24 -13.07 21.82
C ALA A 128 -0.42 -13.97 22.87
N LEU A 129 -1.27 -14.92 22.47
CA LEU A 129 -2.02 -15.82 23.35
C LEU A 129 -1.71 -17.30 23.14
N SER A 130 -0.86 -17.61 22.17
CA SER A 130 -0.43 -18.98 21.85
C SER A 130 0.93 -18.91 21.18
N ASP A 131 1.75 -19.95 21.35
CA ASP A 131 3.04 -20.08 20.64
C ASP A 131 2.85 -20.38 19.14
N ILE A 132 1.66 -20.15 18.60
CA ILE A 132 1.34 -20.38 17.20
C ILE A 132 1.67 -19.11 16.41
N ASP A 133 2.56 -19.24 15.45
CA ASP A 133 2.93 -18.16 14.53
C ASP A 133 1.72 -17.58 13.81
N GLN A 134 1.71 -16.26 13.64
CA GLN A 134 0.65 -15.54 12.95
C GLN A 134 1.25 -14.79 11.76
N PRO A 135 1.26 -15.40 10.58
CA PRO A 135 1.72 -14.74 9.36
C PRO A 135 0.67 -13.73 8.87
N HIS A 136 1.13 -12.54 8.51
CA HIS A 136 0.30 -11.48 7.93
C HIS A 136 0.94 -10.93 6.66
N LEU A 137 0.16 -10.86 5.60
CA LEU A 137 0.52 -10.10 4.42
C LEU A 137 0.14 -8.64 4.65
N HIS A 138 1.12 -7.76 4.53
CA HIS A 138 0.91 -6.33 4.51
C HIS A 138 1.16 -5.82 3.09
N ILE A 139 0.18 -5.13 2.51
CA ILE A 139 0.30 -4.47 1.21
C ILE A 139 0.13 -2.97 1.44
N MET A 140 1.04 -2.18 0.88
CA MET A 140 0.96 -0.73 0.82
C MET A 140 0.95 -0.33 -0.66
N TYR A 141 -0.05 0.41 -1.10
CA TYR A 141 -0.17 0.82 -2.50
C TYR A 141 -0.62 2.27 -2.65
N SER A 142 -0.27 2.85 -3.80
CA SER A 142 -0.77 4.16 -4.23
C SER A 142 -2.01 3.98 -5.10
N GLU A 143 -3.06 4.74 -4.82
CA GLU A 143 -4.25 4.79 -5.69
C GLU A 143 -3.98 5.47 -7.05
N ARG A 144 -2.75 5.92 -7.31
CA ARG A 144 -2.32 6.49 -8.58
C ARG A 144 -1.65 5.42 -9.43
N GLY A 145 -2.41 4.79 -10.33
CA GLY A 145 -1.92 3.77 -11.24
C GLY A 145 -1.03 4.35 -12.34
N LEU A 146 -0.10 3.52 -12.85
CA LEU A 146 0.63 3.86 -14.07
C LEU A 146 -0.31 3.83 -15.28
N ASP A 147 -0.21 4.83 -16.13
CA ASP A 147 -1.02 4.98 -17.34
C ASP A 147 -0.18 4.99 -18.64
N GLY A 148 1.07 4.55 -18.55
CA GLY A 148 2.01 4.51 -19.68
C GLY A 148 2.72 5.83 -19.97
N ILE A 149 2.24 6.96 -19.44
CA ILE A 149 2.85 8.27 -19.67
C ILE A 149 4.01 8.47 -18.69
N GLN A 150 5.20 8.75 -19.21
CA GLN A 150 6.36 9.07 -18.38
C GLN A 150 6.22 10.47 -17.78
N ARG A 151 6.35 10.58 -16.47
CA ARG A 151 6.24 11.84 -15.72
C ARG A 151 7.41 11.97 -14.75
N SER A 152 7.80 13.20 -14.44
CA SER A 152 8.66 13.46 -13.28
C SER A 152 7.93 13.12 -11.98
N ALA A 153 8.69 12.97 -10.88
CA ALA A 153 8.10 12.69 -9.57
C ALA A 153 7.05 13.73 -9.16
N GLU A 154 7.35 15.02 -9.35
CA GLU A 154 6.40 16.10 -9.04
C GLU A 154 5.14 16.00 -9.90
N GLN A 155 5.30 15.81 -11.22
CA GLN A 155 4.17 15.77 -12.14
C GLN A 155 3.26 14.56 -11.87
N PHE A 156 3.82 13.43 -11.49
CA PHE A 156 3.07 12.21 -11.19
C PHE A 156 1.96 12.44 -10.15
N PHE A 157 2.22 13.25 -9.14
CA PHE A 157 1.28 13.54 -8.06
C PHE A 157 0.41 14.78 -8.28
N LYS A 158 0.54 15.49 -9.40
CA LYS A 158 -0.35 16.61 -9.76
C LYS A 158 -1.80 16.15 -9.98
N GLN A 159 -2.70 17.08 -10.05
CA GLN A 159 -4.08 16.81 -10.42
C GLN A 159 -4.15 16.22 -11.83
N TRP A 160 -4.96 15.18 -12.00
CA TRP A 160 -5.22 14.58 -13.30
C TRP A 160 -5.93 15.58 -14.23
N ASN A 161 -5.46 15.65 -15.47
CA ASN A 161 -6.07 16.45 -16.51
C ASN A 161 -6.73 15.54 -17.55
N ARG A 162 -8.07 15.50 -17.55
CA ARG A 162 -8.83 14.64 -18.47
C ARG A 162 -8.63 14.99 -19.94
N LYS A 163 -8.46 16.29 -20.26
CA LYS A 163 -8.36 16.77 -21.65
C LYS A 163 -6.94 16.64 -22.23
N ALA A 164 -5.93 16.68 -21.36
CA ALA A 164 -4.52 16.60 -21.73
C ALA A 164 -3.77 15.78 -20.64
N PRO A 165 -3.89 14.43 -20.61
CA PRO A 165 -3.33 13.60 -19.54
C PRO A 165 -1.81 13.76 -19.38
N GLU A 166 -1.09 14.04 -20.47
CA GLU A 166 0.36 14.27 -20.50
C GLU A 166 0.78 15.55 -19.75
N ARG A 167 -0.15 16.50 -19.55
CA ARG A 167 0.07 17.76 -18.81
C ARG A 167 -0.32 17.67 -17.34
N GLY A 168 -1.08 16.64 -16.96
CA GLY A 168 -1.51 16.39 -15.60
C GLY A 168 -0.72 15.29 -14.90
N GLY A 169 -1.10 15.00 -13.65
CA GLY A 169 -0.65 13.83 -12.92
C GLY A 169 -1.43 12.58 -13.32
N THR A 170 -1.08 11.43 -12.72
CA THR A 170 -1.83 10.19 -12.91
C THR A 170 -3.19 10.25 -12.23
N ARG A 171 -4.18 9.58 -12.80
CA ARG A 171 -5.52 9.51 -12.21
C ARG A 171 -5.48 8.72 -10.90
N LYS A 172 -6.16 9.22 -9.87
CA LYS A 172 -6.45 8.43 -8.68
C LYS A 172 -7.64 7.51 -8.94
N LEU A 173 -7.43 6.22 -8.76
CA LEU A 173 -8.44 5.18 -8.84
C LEU A 173 -8.85 4.80 -7.40
N THR A 174 -9.64 5.68 -6.78
CA THR A 174 -10.18 5.41 -5.43
C THR A 174 -11.27 4.34 -5.50
N ALA A 175 -11.63 3.76 -4.37
CA ALA A 175 -12.71 2.78 -4.27
C ALA A 175 -14.01 3.27 -4.93
N ASP A 176 -14.37 4.55 -4.77
CA ASP A 176 -15.54 5.14 -5.42
C ASP A 176 -15.40 5.20 -6.95
N VAL A 177 -14.20 5.54 -7.46
CA VAL A 177 -13.91 5.58 -8.91
C VAL A 177 -13.96 4.18 -9.52
N LEU A 178 -13.54 3.15 -8.75
CA LEU A 178 -13.58 1.75 -9.17
C LEU A 178 -14.98 1.10 -9.01
N GLY A 179 -15.94 1.85 -8.48
CA GLY A 179 -17.31 1.35 -8.29
C GLY A 179 -17.53 0.53 -7.02
N TYR A 180 -16.54 0.40 -6.15
CA TYR A 180 -16.66 -0.37 -4.91
C TYR A 180 -17.46 0.37 -3.82
N GLY A 181 -17.63 1.70 -3.94
CA GLY A 181 -18.41 2.52 -3.05
C GLY A 181 -18.00 2.40 -1.58
N ARG A 182 -18.99 2.37 -0.69
CA ARG A 182 -18.77 2.22 0.75
C ARG A 182 -18.42 0.81 1.16
N ASP A 183 -18.71 -0.17 0.32
CA ASP A 183 -18.51 -1.59 0.59
C ASP A 183 -17.15 -2.13 0.18
N HIS A 184 -16.23 -1.24 -0.23
CA HIS A 184 -14.90 -1.64 -0.71
C HIS A 184 -14.13 -2.57 0.23
N VAL A 185 -14.31 -2.45 1.56
CA VAL A 185 -13.71 -3.37 2.54
C VAL A 185 -14.30 -4.77 2.42
N ASN A 186 -15.60 -4.88 2.15
CA ASN A 186 -16.26 -6.18 1.96
C ASN A 186 -15.86 -6.80 0.62
N VAL A 187 -15.76 -5.99 -0.44
CA VAL A 187 -15.24 -6.45 -1.75
C VAL A 187 -13.83 -7.02 -1.59
N PHE A 188 -12.93 -6.36 -0.85
CA PHE A 188 -11.60 -6.92 -0.57
C PHE A 188 -11.65 -8.22 0.24
N ARG A 189 -12.63 -8.37 1.16
CA ARG A 189 -12.81 -9.61 1.93
C ARG A 189 -13.32 -10.77 1.08
N GLU A 190 -14.01 -10.49 -0.01
CA GLU A 190 -14.50 -11.50 -0.97
C GLU A 190 -13.39 -11.98 -1.92
N ILE A 191 -12.38 -11.14 -2.18
CA ILE A 191 -11.20 -11.48 -3.00
C ILE A 191 -10.22 -12.37 -2.22
N VAL A 192 -10.15 -12.23 -0.90
CA VAL A 192 -9.27 -12.97 0.02
C VAL A 192 -9.95 -14.25 0.53
#